data_15caad1539855bc97c189f2c09f3997e
#
_entry.id   15caad1539855bc97c189f2c09f3997e
#
_cell.length_a   1.000
_cell.length_b   1.000
_cell.length_c   1.000
_cell.angle_alpha   90.00
_cell.angle_beta   90.00
_cell.angle_gamma   90.00
#
_symmetry.space_group_name_H-M   'P 1'
#
loop_
_entity.id
_entity.type
_entity.pdbx_description
1 polymer ?
#
loop_
_entity_poly.entity_id
_entity_poly.type
_entity_poly.pdbx_seq_one_letter_code
_entity_poly.pdbx_strand_id
1 'polypeptide(L)'
;MRYDIIILGSGPAGLSAAVAARGRDKSVLVVGNRWQDSPLARAERVDNYLGLPGVTGMELLEQFHRHAEEVGADFVLGRVISLMAWDGFHLTVGSELYEGTALILAPGVVRQAKYPGESEYLGRGVSYCATCDGMLYRGKPIAVVGRSGDAPREASYLKSLGCQVVYVAAQRPDSLEEDIPFIQANRLAITGEQTVTALVADGVSIPCSGIFILRDAVAPTDLIPQLATQEGAIQVDRSMATNIPGVFAAGDCTGGPLQVSKAVGEGLIAALSAAEFLERRGTESPSGSSSGT
;
A
#
# COMPACT_ATOMS: atom_id res chain seq x y z
N MET A 1 -8.23 -13.78 7.81
CA MET A 1 -8.45 -14.69 6.65
C MET A 1 -7.10 -14.99 6.04
N ARG A 2 -6.90 -16.22 5.55
CA ARG A 2 -5.62 -16.66 4.99
C ARG A 2 -5.76 -16.91 3.49
N TYR A 3 -4.80 -16.42 2.71
CA TYR A 3 -4.69 -16.56 1.26
C TYR A 3 -3.36 -17.19 0.87
N ASP A 4 -3.31 -17.79 -0.30
CA ASP A 4 -2.06 -18.26 -0.88
C ASP A 4 -1.20 -17.07 -1.29
N ILE A 5 -1.81 -16.08 -1.97
CA ILE A 5 -1.13 -14.91 -2.51
C ILE A 5 -1.92 -13.65 -2.12
N ILE A 6 -1.22 -12.68 -1.55
CA ILE A 6 -1.75 -11.32 -1.40
C ILE A 6 -1.06 -10.39 -2.40
N ILE A 7 -1.85 -9.56 -3.08
CA ILE A 7 -1.39 -8.61 -4.10
C ILE A 7 -1.65 -7.20 -3.60
N LEU A 8 -0.61 -6.38 -3.50
CA LEU A 8 -0.71 -4.97 -3.11
C LEU A 8 -0.75 -4.08 -4.35
N GLY A 9 -1.93 -3.64 -4.72
CA GLY A 9 -2.20 -2.76 -5.84
C GLY A 9 -3.23 -3.34 -6.81
N SER A 10 -4.25 -2.55 -7.12
CA SER A 10 -5.37 -2.88 -8.02
C SER A 10 -5.22 -2.26 -9.41
N GLY A 11 -3.98 -1.99 -9.83
CA GLY A 11 -3.63 -1.55 -11.18
C GLY A 11 -3.42 -2.73 -12.15
N PRO A 12 -3.02 -2.44 -13.42
CA PRO A 12 -2.85 -3.48 -14.45
C PRO A 12 -1.95 -4.64 -14.05
N ALA A 13 -0.85 -4.39 -13.33
CA ALA A 13 0.05 -5.45 -12.88
C ALA A 13 -0.61 -6.36 -11.83
N GLY A 14 -1.25 -5.76 -10.82
CA GLY A 14 -1.92 -6.52 -9.76
C GLY A 14 -3.12 -7.31 -10.27
N LEU A 15 -3.93 -6.72 -11.17
CA LEU A 15 -5.08 -7.41 -11.77
C LEU A 15 -4.63 -8.57 -12.68
N SER A 16 -3.57 -8.37 -13.47
CA SER A 16 -2.97 -9.44 -14.26
C SER A 16 -2.43 -10.57 -13.37
N ALA A 17 -1.76 -10.21 -12.27
CA ALA A 17 -1.27 -11.20 -11.32
C ALA A 17 -2.43 -11.98 -10.68
N ALA A 18 -3.53 -11.32 -10.33
CA ALA A 18 -4.72 -11.96 -9.77
C ALA A 18 -5.31 -13.00 -10.72
N VAL A 19 -5.53 -12.61 -11.99
CA VAL A 19 -6.05 -13.53 -13.02
C VAL A 19 -5.12 -14.73 -13.20
N ALA A 20 -3.80 -14.51 -13.31
CA ALA A 20 -2.84 -15.59 -13.53
C ALA A 20 -2.73 -16.54 -12.32
N ALA A 21 -2.77 -16.02 -11.10
CA ALA A 21 -2.73 -16.83 -9.88
C ALA A 21 -4.02 -17.66 -9.69
N ARG A 22 -5.19 -17.07 -9.99
CA ARG A 22 -6.46 -17.80 -9.98
C ARG A 22 -6.49 -18.92 -11.02
N GLY A 23 -5.89 -18.69 -12.20
CA GLY A 23 -5.70 -19.74 -13.21
C GLY A 23 -4.77 -20.90 -12.78
N ARG A 24 -4.10 -20.76 -11.63
CA ARG A 24 -3.30 -21.82 -10.97
C ARG A 24 -3.95 -22.32 -9.67
N ASP A 25 -5.26 -22.12 -9.51
CA ASP A 25 -6.05 -22.53 -8.34
C ASP A 25 -5.53 -21.98 -7.00
N LYS A 26 -4.83 -20.83 -7.02
CA LYS A 26 -4.41 -20.16 -5.80
C LYS A 26 -5.51 -19.22 -5.28
N SER A 27 -5.73 -19.20 -3.98
CA SER A 27 -6.56 -18.20 -3.33
C SER A 27 -5.85 -16.84 -3.33
N VAL A 28 -6.54 -15.79 -3.79
CA VAL A 28 -5.93 -14.47 -4.04
C VAL A 28 -6.73 -13.37 -3.38
N LEU A 29 -6.03 -12.51 -2.65
CA LEU A 29 -6.55 -11.24 -2.17
C LEU A 29 -5.82 -10.08 -2.86
N VAL A 30 -6.57 -9.18 -3.49
CA VAL A 30 -6.06 -7.91 -4.01
C VAL A 30 -6.41 -6.80 -3.03
N VAL A 31 -5.39 -6.13 -2.50
CA VAL A 31 -5.55 -4.97 -1.62
C VAL A 31 -5.13 -3.72 -2.38
N GLY A 32 -6.00 -2.74 -2.45
CA GLY A 32 -5.68 -1.49 -3.14
C GLY A 32 -6.72 -0.40 -2.92
N ASN A 33 -6.41 0.78 -3.42
CA ASN A 33 -7.35 1.89 -3.48
C ASN A 33 -8.39 1.65 -4.59
N ARG A 34 -9.37 2.53 -4.69
CA ARG A 34 -10.33 2.51 -5.79
C ARG A 34 -9.55 2.63 -7.11
N TRP A 35 -9.74 1.68 -8.00
CA TRP A 35 -9.04 1.66 -9.30
C TRP A 35 -9.40 2.87 -10.17
N GLN A 36 -10.59 3.46 -9.96
CA GLN A 36 -11.02 4.69 -10.61
C GLN A 36 -10.12 5.90 -10.30
N ASP A 37 -9.42 5.87 -9.17
CA ASP A 37 -8.53 6.95 -8.73
C ASP A 37 -7.10 6.78 -9.29
N SER A 38 -6.83 5.68 -10.00
CA SER A 38 -5.50 5.38 -10.57
C SER A 38 -5.09 6.35 -11.67
N PRO A 39 -3.78 6.56 -11.89
CA PRO A 39 -3.30 7.39 -12.99
C PRO A 39 -3.81 6.93 -14.37
N LEU A 40 -3.93 5.62 -14.59
CA LEU A 40 -4.43 5.08 -15.85
C LEU A 40 -5.90 5.45 -16.09
N ALA A 41 -6.74 5.47 -15.05
CA ALA A 41 -8.15 5.85 -15.19
C ALA A 41 -8.35 7.25 -15.79
N ARG A 42 -7.35 8.14 -15.62
CA ARG A 42 -7.36 9.51 -16.14
C ARG A 42 -6.95 9.62 -17.60
N ALA A 43 -6.49 8.53 -18.22
CA ALA A 43 -6.09 8.54 -19.62
C ALA A 43 -7.35 8.60 -20.50
N GLU A 44 -7.48 9.70 -21.28
CA GLU A 44 -8.60 9.90 -22.19
C GLU A 44 -8.59 8.87 -23.32
N ARG A 45 -7.40 8.36 -23.68
CA ARG A 45 -7.24 7.41 -24.78
C ARG A 45 -5.98 6.56 -24.58
N VAL A 46 -6.10 5.26 -24.84
CA VAL A 46 -5.02 4.26 -24.84
C VAL A 46 -4.98 3.61 -26.21
N ASP A 47 -3.94 3.90 -27.01
CA ASP A 47 -3.78 3.38 -28.37
C ASP A 47 -2.77 2.23 -28.47
N ASN A 48 -1.93 2.06 -27.45
CA ASN A 48 -0.78 1.16 -27.47
C ASN A 48 -0.99 -0.12 -26.63
N TYR A 49 -2.23 -0.45 -26.25
CA TYR A 49 -2.54 -1.73 -25.65
C TYR A 49 -3.04 -2.70 -26.72
N LEU A 50 -2.27 -3.76 -26.98
CA LEU A 50 -2.53 -4.71 -28.05
C LEU A 50 -3.91 -5.36 -27.90
N GLY A 51 -4.71 -5.29 -28.94
CA GLY A 51 -6.06 -5.85 -29.01
C GLY A 51 -7.20 -4.89 -28.61
N LEU A 52 -6.89 -3.78 -27.94
CA LEU A 52 -7.87 -2.78 -27.47
C LEU A 52 -7.41 -1.35 -27.82
N PRO A 53 -7.28 -0.98 -29.09
CA PRO A 53 -6.87 0.37 -29.48
C PRO A 53 -8.03 1.36 -29.26
N GLY A 54 -7.70 2.56 -28.76
CA GLY A 54 -8.63 3.68 -28.68
C GLY A 54 -9.60 3.66 -27.52
N VAL A 55 -9.46 2.71 -26.57
CA VAL A 55 -10.24 2.70 -25.32
C VAL A 55 -9.75 3.78 -24.36
N THR A 56 -10.62 4.24 -23.48
CA THR A 56 -10.20 5.09 -22.36
C THR A 56 -9.48 4.25 -21.29
N GLY A 57 -8.65 4.88 -20.49
CA GLY A 57 -7.99 4.18 -19.36
C GLY A 57 -9.00 3.64 -18.35
N MET A 58 -10.15 4.34 -18.19
CA MET A 58 -11.24 3.90 -17.32
C MET A 58 -11.87 2.61 -17.84
N GLU A 59 -12.26 2.55 -19.12
CA GLU A 59 -12.83 1.35 -19.74
C GLU A 59 -11.88 0.16 -19.69
N LEU A 60 -10.59 0.40 -19.90
CA LEU A 60 -9.57 -0.64 -19.85
C LEU A 60 -9.43 -1.24 -18.43
N LEU A 61 -9.39 -0.38 -17.41
CA LEU A 61 -9.32 -0.83 -16.02
C LEU A 61 -10.58 -1.54 -15.56
N GLU A 62 -11.75 -1.08 -16.00
CA GLU A 62 -13.02 -1.74 -15.70
C GLU A 62 -13.05 -3.17 -16.26
N GLN A 63 -12.58 -3.37 -17.49
CA GLN A 63 -12.47 -4.71 -18.08
C GLN A 63 -11.49 -5.58 -17.29
N PHE A 64 -10.33 -5.05 -16.90
CA PHE A 64 -9.35 -5.81 -16.11
C PHE A 64 -9.90 -6.19 -14.74
N HIS A 65 -10.55 -5.26 -14.04
CA HIS A 65 -11.11 -5.50 -12.72
C HIS A 65 -12.21 -6.56 -12.77
N ARG A 66 -13.17 -6.39 -13.70
CA ARG A 66 -14.24 -7.36 -13.91
C ARG A 66 -13.69 -8.78 -14.21
N HIS A 67 -12.68 -8.89 -15.07
CA HIS A 67 -12.05 -10.18 -15.35
C HIS A 67 -11.45 -10.82 -14.10
N ALA A 68 -10.75 -10.06 -13.27
CA ALA A 68 -10.19 -10.56 -12.02
C ALA A 68 -11.27 -10.99 -11.01
N GLU A 69 -12.39 -10.27 -10.94
CA GLU A 69 -13.57 -10.69 -10.13
C GLU A 69 -14.21 -11.98 -10.67
N GLU A 70 -14.42 -12.06 -11.97
CA GLU A 70 -15.04 -13.23 -12.61
C GLU A 70 -14.24 -14.53 -12.39
N VAL A 71 -12.90 -14.47 -12.32
CA VAL A 71 -12.07 -15.63 -11.98
C VAL A 71 -11.98 -15.91 -10.47
N GLY A 72 -12.64 -15.11 -9.64
CA GLY A 72 -12.79 -15.34 -8.21
C GLY A 72 -11.63 -14.82 -7.37
N ALA A 73 -11.00 -13.71 -7.74
CA ALA A 73 -10.12 -12.97 -6.84
C ALA A 73 -10.94 -12.16 -5.83
N ASP A 74 -10.53 -12.16 -4.57
CA ASP A 74 -11.12 -11.32 -3.53
C ASP A 74 -10.48 -9.93 -3.54
N PHE A 75 -11.27 -8.90 -3.19
CA PHE A 75 -10.84 -7.52 -3.16
C PHE A 75 -11.09 -6.86 -1.82
N VAL A 76 -10.10 -6.13 -1.33
CA VAL A 76 -10.24 -5.26 -0.17
C VAL A 76 -9.80 -3.85 -0.53
N LEU A 77 -10.74 -2.92 -0.38
CA LEU A 77 -10.45 -1.49 -0.54
C LEU A 77 -9.76 -0.97 0.72
N GLY A 78 -8.61 -0.38 0.54
CA GLY A 78 -7.87 0.24 1.62
C GLY A 78 -6.36 0.22 1.41
N ARG A 79 -5.70 0.87 2.34
CA ARG A 79 -4.25 0.99 2.37
C ARG A 79 -3.68 -0.05 3.33
N VAL A 80 -2.65 -0.78 2.90
CA VAL A 80 -1.84 -1.57 3.83
C VAL A 80 -1.01 -0.60 4.67
N ILE A 81 -1.15 -0.70 5.98
CA ILE A 81 -0.54 0.20 6.96
C ILE A 81 0.54 -0.48 7.78
N SER A 82 0.52 -1.80 7.85
CA SER A 82 1.51 -2.61 8.53
C SER A 82 1.67 -3.94 7.79
N LEU A 83 2.90 -4.42 7.71
CA LEU A 83 3.24 -5.71 7.15
C LEU A 83 4.32 -6.37 8.01
N MET A 84 4.06 -7.58 8.45
CA MET A 84 5.01 -8.42 9.20
C MET A 84 5.25 -9.71 8.44
N ALA A 85 6.52 -10.11 8.34
CA ALA A 85 6.94 -11.38 7.77
C ALA A 85 7.27 -12.36 8.90
N TRP A 86 6.36 -13.30 9.18
CA TRP A 86 6.56 -14.37 10.14
C TRP A 86 5.70 -15.57 9.73
N ASP A 87 6.33 -16.64 9.28
CA ASP A 87 5.68 -17.81 8.67
C ASP A 87 4.65 -17.47 7.59
N GLY A 88 5.01 -16.52 6.72
CA GLY A 88 4.17 -15.87 5.73
C GLY A 88 4.13 -14.36 5.95
N PHE A 89 3.13 -13.73 5.37
CA PHE A 89 2.95 -12.28 5.41
C PHE A 89 1.64 -11.93 6.11
N HIS A 90 1.74 -11.15 7.17
CA HIS A 90 0.61 -10.63 7.93
C HIS A 90 0.47 -9.14 7.66
N LEU A 91 -0.64 -8.71 7.14
CA LEU A 91 -0.87 -7.32 6.81
C LEU A 91 -2.17 -6.79 7.40
N THR A 92 -2.15 -5.53 7.76
CA THR A 92 -3.33 -4.84 8.30
C THR A 92 -3.86 -3.83 7.29
N VAL A 93 -5.17 -3.88 7.04
CA VAL A 93 -5.92 -2.93 6.24
C VAL A 93 -7.07 -2.39 7.10
N GLY A 94 -7.02 -1.10 7.45
CA GLY A 94 -7.93 -0.58 8.47
C GLY A 94 -7.73 -1.28 9.82
N SER A 95 -8.77 -1.96 10.33
CA SER A 95 -8.73 -2.77 11.55
C SER A 95 -8.59 -4.27 11.30
N GLU A 96 -8.59 -4.69 10.05
CA GLU A 96 -8.64 -6.10 9.67
C GLU A 96 -7.25 -6.67 9.39
N LEU A 97 -7.00 -7.90 9.85
CA LEU A 97 -5.77 -8.65 9.64
C LEU A 97 -5.98 -9.70 8.53
N TYR A 98 -5.07 -9.68 7.57
CA TYR A 98 -5.00 -10.64 6.47
C TYR A 98 -3.67 -11.37 6.48
N GLU A 99 -3.69 -12.64 6.10
CA GLU A 99 -2.51 -13.50 6.05
C GLU A 99 -2.31 -14.05 4.64
N GLY A 100 -1.08 -14.05 4.15
CA GLY A 100 -0.71 -14.62 2.87
C GLY A 100 0.59 -15.39 2.95
N THR A 101 0.73 -16.45 2.16
CA THR A 101 1.98 -17.22 2.09
C THR A 101 2.98 -16.59 1.14
N ALA A 102 2.51 -15.92 0.07
CA ALA A 102 3.31 -15.13 -0.85
C ALA A 102 2.72 -13.72 -1.01
N LEU A 103 3.57 -12.76 -1.39
CA LEU A 103 3.22 -11.37 -1.56
C LEU A 103 3.66 -10.86 -2.93
N ILE A 104 2.78 -10.17 -3.66
CA ILE A 104 3.10 -9.49 -4.90
C ILE A 104 2.90 -7.98 -4.70
N LEU A 105 3.97 -7.22 -4.86
CA LEU A 105 3.97 -5.76 -4.78
C LEU A 105 3.69 -5.18 -6.17
N ALA A 106 2.54 -4.55 -6.35
CA ALA A 106 2.13 -3.90 -7.60
C ALA A 106 1.54 -2.48 -7.38
N PRO A 107 2.13 -1.66 -6.49
CA PRO A 107 1.55 -0.36 -6.10
C PRO A 107 1.68 0.72 -7.17
N GLY A 108 2.31 0.42 -8.30
CA GLY A 108 2.67 1.42 -9.29
C GLY A 108 3.81 2.34 -8.82
N VAL A 109 3.89 3.56 -9.34
CA VAL A 109 4.89 4.54 -8.91
C VAL A 109 4.36 5.30 -7.69
N VAL A 110 4.87 4.97 -6.52
CA VAL A 110 4.59 5.73 -5.30
C VAL A 110 5.55 6.92 -5.22
N ARG A 111 5.21 8.02 -5.88
CA ARG A 111 5.97 9.28 -5.84
C ARG A 111 5.45 10.15 -4.71
N GLN A 112 5.93 9.93 -3.51
CA GLN A 112 5.66 10.86 -2.41
C GLN A 112 6.99 11.24 -1.75
N ALA A 113 7.42 12.47 -2.03
CA ALA A 113 8.55 13.03 -1.32
C ALA A 113 8.22 13.05 0.18
N LYS A 114 9.13 12.51 0.98
CA LYS A 114 9.04 12.59 2.43
C LYS A 114 9.32 14.01 2.89
N TYR A 115 8.66 14.41 3.94
CA TYR A 115 8.96 15.68 4.58
C TYR A 115 10.31 15.63 5.30
N PRO A 116 11.04 16.75 5.41
CA PRO A 116 12.20 16.83 6.29
C PRO A 116 11.85 16.32 7.69
N GLY A 117 12.66 15.40 8.24
CA GLY A 117 12.44 14.75 9.53
C GLY A 117 11.50 13.54 9.51
N GLU A 118 10.72 13.31 8.46
CA GLU A 118 9.73 12.23 8.43
C GLU A 118 10.35 10.84 8.65
N SER A 119 11.39 10.50 7.90
CA SER A 119 12.06 9.19 8.05
C SER A 119 12.80 9.06 9.38
N GLU A 120 13.31 10.16 9.91
CA GLU A 120 14.04 10.20 11.18
C GLU A 120 13.12 9.89 12.35
N TYR A 121 11.90 10.45 12.34
CA TYR A 121 10.95 10.30 13.45
C TYR A 121 9.89 9.22 13.22
N LEU A 122 9.96 8.44 12.14
CA LEU A 122 9.05 7.32 11.91
C LEU A 122 9.17 6.29 13.05
N GLY A 123 8.04 5.97 13.70
CA GLY A 123 8.00 5.16 14.91
C GLY A 123 8.47 5.89 16.19
N ARG A 124 8.93 7.15 16.07
CA ARG A 124 9.33 8.00 17.18
C ARG A 124 8.52 9.28 17.23
N GLY A 125 7.22 9.17 17.00
CA GLY A 125 6.27 10.27 16.95
C GLY A 125 5.64 10.51 15.59
N VAL A 126 6.23 10.04 14.48
CA VAL A 126 5.58 9.97 13.17
C VAL A 126 4.95 8.60 12.98
N SER A 127 3.70 8.59 12.52
CA SER A 127 2.95 7.38 12.17
C SER A 127 2.23 7.55 10.84
N TYR A 128 2.02 6.44 10.13
CA TYR A 128 1.18 6.36 8.93
C TYR A 128 -0.17 5.68 9.20
N CYS A 129 -0.42 5.27 10.44
CA CYS A 129 -1.58 4.46 10.81
C CYS A 129 -2.31 5.05 12.03
N ALA A 130 -3.47 5.66 11.81
CA ALA A 130 -4.29 6.18 12.89
C ALA A 130 -4.82 5.08 13.83
N THR A 131 -5.22 3.94 13.28
CA THR A 131 -5.80 2.82 14.05
C THR A 131 -4.74 2.04 14.83
N CYS A 132 -3.49 1.96 14.32
CA CYS A 132 -2.41 1.24 15.00
C CYS A 132 -1.91 2.00 16.24
N ASP A 133 -1.61 3.28 16.04
CA ASP A 133 -0.84 4.07 17.01
C ASP A 133 -1.67 5.11 17.75
N GLY A 134 -2.92 5.36 17.32
CA GLY A 134 -3.76 6.43 17.88
C GLY A 134 -3.93 6.36 19.39
N MET A 135 -4.09 5.16 19.94
CA MET A 135 -4.23 4.95 21.39
C MET A 135 -3.02 5.43 22.21
N LEU A 136 -1.81 5.43 21.64
CA LEU A 136 -0.58 5.91 22.31
C LEU A 136 -0.59 7.43 22.55
N TYR A 137 -1.46 8.12 21.82
CA TYR A 137 -1.58 9.58 21.84
C TYR A 137 -2.86 10.09 22.51
N ARG A 138 -3.59 9.23 23.19
CA ARG A 138 -4.78 9.62 23.94
C ARG A 138 -4.47 10.76 24.93
N GLY A 139 -5.25 11.84 24.89
CA GLY A 139 -5.05 13.04 25.73
C GLY A 139 -3.90 13.94 25.28
N LYS A 140 -3.15 13.60 24.24
CA LYS A 140 -1.99 14.36 23.76
C LYS A 140 -2.34 15.21 22.52
N PRO A 141 -1.63 16.35 22.30
CA PRO A 141 -1.73 17.11 21.07
C PRO A 141 -1.06 16.34 19.92
N ILE A 142 -1.76 16.21 18.80
CA ILE A 142 -1.26 15.55 17.59
C ILE A 142 -1.61 16.37 16.34
N ALA A 143 -0.76 16.28 15.33
CA ALA A 143 -1.03 16.81 14.00
C ALA A 143 -1.39 15.69 13.05
N VAL A 144 -2.46 15.86 12.27
CA VAL A 144 -2.84 14.98 11.15
C VAL A 144 -2.51 15.69 9.85
N VAL A 145 -1.55 15.15 9.10
CA VAL A 145 -1.21 15.63 7.75
C VAL A 145 -2.03 14.85 6.74
N GLY A 146 -3.10 15.48 6.24
CA GLY A 146 -4.03 14.84 5.30
C GLY A 146 -3.52 14.88 3.87
N ARG A 147 -3.30 13.71 3.27
CA ARG A 147 -2.85 13.51 1.89
C ARG A 147 -3.65 12.43 1.16
N SER A 148 -4.71 11.92 1.79
CA SER A 148 -5.62 10.92 1.24
C SER A 148 -7.08 11.37 1.41
N GLY A 149 -7.98 10.82 0.60
CA GLY A 149 -9.41 11.07 0.73
C GLY A 149 -10.00 10.58 2.07
N ASP A 150 -9.41 9.56 2.67
CA ASP A 150 -9.82 9.00 3.97
C ASP A 150 -9.24 9.73 5.19
N ALA A 151 -8.27 10.61 5.00
CA ALA A 151 -7.60 11.31 6.10
C ALA A 151 -8.54 12.09 7.05
N PRO A 152 -9.62 12.73 6.59
CA PRO A 152 -10.59 13.38 7.48
C PRO A 152 -11.27 12.39 8.42
N ARG A 153 -11.68 11.22 7.91
CA ARG A 153 -12.30 10.16 8.72
C ARG A 153 -11.34 9.59 9.76
N GLU A 154 -10.07 9.40 9.39
CA GLU A 154 -9.03 8.96 10.32
C GLU A 154 -8.74 10.03 11.39
N ALA A 155 -8.81 11.32 11.04
CA ALA A 155 -8.70 12.43 12.01
C ALA A 155 -9.85 12.42 13.02
N SER A 156 -11.10 12.21 12.55
CA SER A 156 -12.27 12.04 13.42
C SER A 156 -12.12 10.85 14.36
N TYR A 157 -11.59 9.73 13.85
CA TYR A 157 -11.28 8.56 14.67
C TYR A 157 -10.25 8.88 15.77
N LEU A 158 -9.13 9.53 15.44
CA LEU A 158 -8.13 9.95 16.44
C LEU A 158 -8.73 10.88 17.50
N LYS A 159 -9.59 11.82 17.09
CA LYS A 159 -10.33 12.68 18.01
C LYS A 159 -11.25 11.87 18.92
N SER A 160 -11.97 10.87 18.39
CA SER A 160 -12.85 9.99 19.19
C SER A 160 -12.10 9.17 20.23
N LEU A 161 -10.82 8.88 20.01
CA LEU A 161 -9.92 8.28 21.01
C LEU A 161 -9.51 9.24 22.13
N GLY A 162 -9.87 10.54 22.01
CA GLY A 162 -9.51 11.59 22.96
C GLY A 162 -8.18 12.28 22.66
N CYS A 163 -7.64 12.17 21.46
CA CYS A 163 -6.49 12.95 21.03
C CYS A 163 -6.90 14.40 20.75
N GLN A 164 -6.00 15.36 21.00
CA GLN A 164 -6.18 16.76 20.66
C GLN A 164 -5.67 16.98 19.23
N VAL A 165 -6.57 16.82 18.26
CA VAL A 165 -6.23 16.80 16.84
C VAL A 165 -6.17 18.21 16.24
N VAL A 166 -5.10 18.52 15.48
CA VAL A 166 -5.07 19.58 14.50
C VAL A 166 -4.86 18.96 13.11
N TYR A 167 -5.67 19.36 12.13
CA TYR A 167 -5.58 18.86 10.76
C TYR A 167 -4.81 19.85 9.88
N VAL A 168 -3.84 19.35 9.11
CA VAL A 168 -2.96 20.17 8.27
C VAL A 168 -3.01 19.63 6.83
N ALA A 169 -3.38 20.50 5.89
CA ALA A 169 -3.39 20.17 4.46
C ALA A 169 -3.30 21.46 3.60
N ALA A 170 -3.11 21.30 2.28
CA ALA A 170 -3.10 22.41 1.33
C ALA A 170 -4.48 23.11 1.21
N GLN A 171 -5.56 22.34 1.40
CA GLN A 171 -6.94 22.84 1.41
C GLN A 171 -7.74 22.09 2.48
N ARG A 172 -8.75 22.77 3.06
CA ARG A 172 -9.65 22.12 4.01
C ARG A 172 -10.57 21.15 3.25
N PRO A 173 -10.57 19.86 3.59
CA PRO A 173 -11.52 18.91 3.01
C PRO A 173 -12.96 19.22 3.48
N ASP A 174 -13.94 19.09 2.58
CA ASP A 174 -15.36 19.29 2.93
C ASP A 174 -15.86 18.26 3.98
N SER A 175 -15.26 17.08 3.98
CA SER A 175 -15.59 15.98 4.92
C SER A 175 -14.91 16.11 6.29
N LEU A 176 -14.10 17.14 6.53
CA LEU A 176 -13.46 17.36 7.83
C LEU A 176 -14.48 17.96 8.80
N GLU A 177 -14.65 17.34 9.98
CA GLU A 177 -15.52 17.87 11.05
C GLU A 177 -15.18 19.32 11.37
N GLU A 178 -16.24 20.17 11.57
CA GLU A 178 -16.08 21.61 11.76
C GLU A 178 -15.27 21.96 13.00
N ASP A 179 -15.37 21.16 14.05
CA ASP A 179 -14.72 21.37 15.34
C ASP A 179 -13.27 20.80 15.40
N ILE A 180 -12.77 20.16 14.32
CA ILE A 180 -11.34 19.88 14.20
C ILE A 180 -10.62 21.12 13.67
N PRO A 181 -9.68 21.71 14.46
CA PRO A 181 -8.86 22.82 14.01
C PRO A 181 -8.12 22.48 12.72
N PHE A 182 -8.15 23.42 11.76
CA PHE A 182 -7.52 23.26 10.46
C PHE A 182 -6.43 24.32 10.24
N ILE A 183 -5.28 23.88 9.75
CA ILE A 183 -4.18 24.73 9.34
C ILE A 183 -3.89 24.46 7.86
N GLN A 184 -4.02 25.50 7.05
CA GLN A 184 -3.61 25.43 5.65
C GLN A 184 -2.09 25.56 5.56
N ALA A 185 -1.42 24.58 4.91
CA ALA A 185 0.02 24.64 4.69
C ALA A 185 0.44 23.80 3.47
N ASN A 186 1.51 24.26 2.81
CA ASN A 186 2.09 23.59 1.66
C ASN A 186 3.48 23.02 1.94
N ARG A 187 4.28 23.66 2.78
CA ARG A 187 5.63 23.22 3.16
C ARG A 187 5.60 22.75 4.59
N LEU A 188 5.97 21.49 4.79
CA LEU A 188 5.99 20.86 6.10
C LEU A 188 7.40 20.36 6.42
N ALA A 189 7.78 20.44 7.69
CA ALA A 189 8.96 19.81 8.24
C ALA A 189 8.65 19.32 9.66
N ILE A 190 9.31 18.27 10.08
CA ILE A 190 9.11 17.62 11.37
C ILE A 190 10.34 17.86 12.22
N THR A 191 10.14 18.28 13.44
CA THR A 191 11.22 18.58 14.38
C THR A 191 11.03 17.87 15.71
N GLY A 192 12.14 17.57 16.35
CA GLY A 192 12.16 16.91 17.65
C GLY A 192 13.58 16.69 18.14
N GLU A 193 13.73 15.98 19.22
CA GLU A 193 15.01 15.50 19.75
C GLU A 193 15.07 13.96 19.64
N GLN A 194 14.66 13.23 20.67
CA GLN A 194 14.53 11.79 20.62
C GLN A 194 13.19 11.35 19.98
N THR A 195 12.16 12.17 20.15
CA THR A 195 10.82 12.01 19.58
C THR A 195 10.34 13.32 18.99
N VAL A 196 9.26 13.27 18.22
CA VAL A 196 8.60 14.47 17.68
C VAL A 196 8.24 15.45 18.80
N THR A 197 8.51 16.74 18.56
CA THR A 197 8.07 17.84 19.43
C THR A 197 7.21 18.87 18.71
N ALA A 198 7.35 19.00 17.38
CA ALA A 198 6.52 19.89 16.59
C ALA A 198 6.46 19.50 15.11
N LEU A 199 5.36 19.92 14.47
CA LEU A 199 5.23 20.04 13.02
C LEU A 199 5.45 21.51 12.64
N VAL A 200 6.38 21.79 11.74
CA VAL A 200 6.58 23.13 11.18
C VAL A 200 5.79 23.23 9.87
N ALA A 201 4.80 24.10 9.83
CA ALA A 201 3.90 24.31 8.71
C ALA A 201 4.09 25.74 8.15
N ASP A 202 4.62 25.87 6.93
CA ASP A 202 4.97 27.14 6.28
C ASP A 202 5.79 28.10 7.19
N GLY A 203 6.68 27.51 8.00
CA GLY A 203 7.55 28.25 8.95
C GLY A 203 6.94 28.48 10.34
N VAL A 204 5.68 28.10 10.55
CA VAL A 204 5.01 28.21 11.87
C VAL A 204 5.12 26.87 12.60
N SER A 205 5.63 26.89 13.83
CA SER A 205 5.74 25.70 14.67
C SER A 205 4.42 25.36 15.34
N ILE A 206 3.97 24.11 15.16
CA ILE A 206 2.78 23.53 15.78
C ILE A 206 3.26 22.49 16.80
N PRO A 207 3.27 22.80 18.10
CA PRO A 207 3.68 21.84 19.13
C PRO A 207 2.78 20.60 19.11
N CYS A 208 3.36 19.42 19.04
CA CYS A 208 2.62 18.15 19.07
C CYS A 208 3.51 16.99 19.54
N SER A 209 2.89 15.99 20.13
CA SER A 209 3.56 14.77 20.60
C SER A 209 3.59 13.67 19.53
N GLY A 210 2.78 13.83 18.49
CA GLY A 210 2.70 12.88 17.38
C GLY A 210 2.20 13.51 16.09
N ILE A 211 2.61 12.95 14.96
CA ILE A 211 2.22 13.40 13.64
C ILE A 211 1.76 12.18 12.85
N PHE A 212 0.49 12.20 12.43
CA PHE A 212 -0.09 11.16 11.58
C PHE A 212 -0.11 11.65 10.13
N ILE A 213 0.73 11.04 9.28
CA ILE A 213 0.82 11.40 7.86
C ILE A 213 -0.01 10.39 7.05
N LEU A 214 -1.21 10.80 6.69
CA LEU A 214 -2.21 9.93 6.07
C LEU A 214 -2.22 10.13 4.56
N ARG A 215 -1.52 9.24 3.84
CA ARG A 215 -1.37 9.22 2.38
C ARG A 215 -2.21 8.10 1.75
N ASP A 216 -2.47 8.16 0.45
CA ASP A 216 -3.21 7.12 -0.29
C ASP A 216 -2.44 5.78 -0.36
N ALA A 217 -1.12 5.81 -0.30
CA ALA A 217 -0.29 4.62 -0.29
C ALA A 217 0.92 4.79 0.64
N VAL A 218 1.34 3.70 1.27
CA VAL A 218 2.63 3.59 1.97
C VAL A 218 3.63 3.02 0.97
N ALA A 219 4.84 3.58 0.93
CA ALA A 219 5.86 3.05 0.05
C ALA A 219 6.23 1.61 0.45
N PRO A 220 6.42 0.69 -0.51
CA PRO A 220 6.82 -0.68 -0.20
C PRO A 220 8.05 -0.79 0.70
N THR A 221 9.00 0.13 0.56
CA THR A 221 10.21 0.22 1.40
C THR A 221 9.94 0.66 2.84
N ASP A 222 8.81 1.30 3.11
CA ASP A 222 8.39 1.63 4.47
C ASP A 222 7.64 0.45 5.14
N LEU A 223 6.99 -0.41 4.32
CA LEU A 223 6.37 -1.65 4.78
C LEU A 223 7.40 -2.76 4.97
N ILE A 224 8.42 -2.81 4.11
CA ILE A 224 9.48 -3.83 4.08
C ILE A 224 10.83 -3.11 3.96
N PRO A 225 11.44 -2.69 5.09
CA PRO A 225 12.67 -1.90 5.09
C PRO A 225 13.89 -2.59 4.42
N GLN A 226 13.89 -3.95 4.37
CA GLN A 226 14.95 -4.75 3.77
C GLN A 226 14.82 -4.90 2.24
N LEU A 227 13.74 -4.37 1.64
CA LEU A 227 13.48 -4.47 0.21
C LEU A 227 14.57 -3.73 -0.59
N ALA A 228 15.26 -4.43 -1.47
CA ALA A 228 16.30 -3.85 -2.31
C ALA A 228 15.69 -2.95 -3.38
N THR A 229 16.23 -1.74 -3.50
CA THR A 229 15.82 -0.77 -4.51
C THR A 229 17.03 -0.18 -5.23
N GLN A 230 16.83 0.23 -6.48
CA GLN A 230 17.79 0.98 -7.27
C GLN A 230 17.06 2.12 -7.98
N GLU A 231 17.56 3.34 -7.84
CA GLU A 231 16.96 4.54 -8.44
C GLU A 231 15.45 4.70 -8.14
N GLY A 232 15.03 4.23 -6.95
CA GLY A 232 13.63 4.29 -6.52
C GLY A 232 12.73 3.17 -7.05
N ALA A 233 13.26 2.25 -7.86
CA ALA A 233 12.56 1.05 -8.32
C ALA A 233 12.91 -0.17 -7.46
N ILE A 234 11.95 -1.06 -7.25
CA ILE A 234 12.16 -2.34 -6.56
C ILE A 234 13.02 -3.23 -7.47
N GLN A 235 14.14 -3.74 -6.96
CA GLN A 235 14.97 -4.69 -7.69
C GLN A 235 14.30 -6.05 -7.76
N VAL A 236 14.17 -6.56 -8.98
CA VAL A 236 13.64 -7.90 -9.25
C VAL A 236 14.52 -8.63 -10.26
N ASP A 237 14.51 -9.94 -10.21
CA ASP A 237 15.09 -10.78 -11.24
C ASP A 237 14.10 -11.01 -12.41
N ARG A 238 14.46 -11.88 -13.36
CA ARG A 238 13.59 -12.21 -14.51
C ARG A 238 12.30 -12.92 -14.13
N SER A 239 12.23 -13.52 -12.96
CA SER A 239 11.05 -14.16 -12.41
C SER A 239 10.19 -13.19 -11.57
N MET A 240 10.51 -11.90 -11.59
CA MET A 240 9.90 -10.86 -10.74
C MET A 240 10.09 -11.11 -9.24
N ALA A 241 11.04 -11.96 -8.84
CA ALA A 241 11.37 -12.18 -7.44
C ALA A 241 12.25 -11.04 -6.92
N THR A 242 11.95 -10.57 -5.71
CA THR A 242 12.76 -9.60 -4.98
C THR A 242 13.88 -10.30 -4.20
N ASN A 243 14.68 -9.54 -3.46
CA ASN A 243 15.67 -10.10 -2.54
C ASN A 243 15.05 -10.78 -1.30
N ILE A 244 13.73 -10.74 -1.13
CA ILE A 244 13.03 -11.31 0.02
C ILE A 244 12.26 -12.56 -0.42
N PRO A 245 12.52 -13.74 0.14
CA PRO A 245 11.83 -14.97 -0.24
C PRO A 245 10.31 -14.84 -0.11
N GLY A 246 9.58 -15.22 -1.15
CA GLY A 246 8.11 -15.15 -1.19
C GLY A 246 7.56 -13.76 -1.49
N VAL A 247 8.41 -12.75 -1.72
CA VAL A 247 8.01 -11.42 -2.14
C VAL A 247 8.40 -11.19 -3.59
N PHE A 248 7.43 -10.84 -4.42
CA PHE A 248 7.56 -10.51 -5.84
C PHE A 248 7.14 -9.06 -6.07
N ALA A 249 7.58 -8.45 -7.16
CA ALA A 249 7.12 -7.12 -7.54
C ALA A 249 6.88 -7.02 -9.04
N ALA A 250 5.88 -6.22 -9.45
CA ALA A 250 5.49 -6.10 -10.84
C ALA A 250 4.91 -4.71 -11.17
N GLY A 251 5.06 -4.29 -12.40
CA GLY A 251 4.55 -3.02 -12.92
C GLY A 251 5.51 -1.86 -12.71
N ASP A 252 4.96 -0.66 -12.61
CA ASP A 252 5.76 0.56 -12.60
C ASP A 252 6.69 0.70 -11.37
N CYS A 253 6.42 -0.03 -10.30
CA CYS A 253 7.29 -0.06 -9.12
C CYS A 253 8.64 -0.75 -9.37
N THR A 254 8.77 -1.54 -10.44
CA THR A 254 10.03 -2.19 -10.86
C THR A 254 10.84 -1.35 -11.85
N GLY A 255 10.38 -0.14 -12.15
CA GLY A 255 11.04 0.78 -13.09
C GLY A 255 10.40 0.82 -14.48
N GLY A 256 11.07 1.53 -15.39
CA GLY A 256 10.58 1.74 -16.75
C GLY A 256 10.75 0.55 -17.69
N PRO A 257 10.06 0.60 -18.85
CA PRO A 257 9.12 1.64 -19.29
C PRO A 257 7.77 1.58 -18.56
N LEU A 258 7.18 2.74 -18.25
CA LEU A 258 5.88 2.84 -17.59
C LEU A 258 4.77 2.61 -18.63
N GLN A 259 4.44 1.35 -18.87
CA GLN A 259 3.50 0.92 -19.91
C GLN A 259 2.53 -0.14 -19.37
N VAL A 260 1.27 -0.05 -19.78
CA VAL A 260 0.24 -1.02 -19.38
C VAL A 260 0.64 -2.45 -19.78
N SER A 261 1.15 -2.64 -21.01
CA SER A 261 1.56 -3.95 -21.51
C SER A 261 2.72 -4.55 -20.71
N LYS A 262 3.70 -3.74 -20.26
CA LYS A 262 4.77 -4.18 -19.36
C LYS A 262 4.18 -4.61 -18.01
N ALA A 263 3.33 -3.77 -17.43
CA ALA A 263 2.72 -4.03 -16.13
C ALA A 263 1.91 -5.34 -16.14
N VAL A 264 1.10 -5.56 -17.18
CA VAL A 264 0.35 -6.82 -17.38
C VAL A 264 1.28 -8.02 -17.52
N GLY A 265 2.34 -7.91 -18.34
CA GLY A 265 3.31 -9.00 -18.54
C GLY A 265 4.08 -9.36 -17.27
N GLU A 266 4.53 -8.36 -16.52
CA GLU A 266 5.23 -8.59 -15.24
C GLU A 266 4.30 -9.16 -14.16
N GLY A 267 3.04 -8.72 -14.12
CA GLY A 267 2.03 -9.26 -13.21
C GLY A 267 1.81 -10.77 -13.44
N LEU A 268 1.70 -11.19 -14.70
CA LEU A 268 1.65 -12.60 -15.08
C LEU A 268 2.88 -13.35 -14.55
N ILE A 269 4.09 -12.88 -14.83
CA ILE A 269 5.35 -13.54 -14.42
C ILE A 269 5.41 -13.65 -12.89
N ALA A 270 5.13 -12.57 -12.17
CA ALA A 270 5.14 -12.55 -10.72
C ALA A 270 4.19 -13.59 -10.10
N ALA A 271 2.99 -13.72 -10.67
CA ALA A 271 1.99 -14.68 -10.21
C ALA A 271 2.42 -16.13 -10.44
N LEU A 272 2.99 -16.44 -11.62
CA LEU A 272 3.50 -17.77 -11.91
C LEU A 272 4.64 -18.14 -10.97
N SER A 273 5.57 -17.22 -10.74
CA SER A 273 6.69 -17.43 -9.81
C SER A 273 6.24 -17.55 -8.35
N ALA A 274 5.23 -16.80 -7.94
CA ALA A 274 4.62 -16.95 -6.62
C ALA A 274 3.94 -18.32 -6.45
N ALA A 275 3.24 -18.80 -7.47
CA ALA A 275 2.63 -20.14 -7.45
C ALA A 275 3.68 -21.26 -7.33
N GLU A 276 4.78 -21.17 -8.10
CA GLU A 276 5.91 -22.10 -7.98
C GLU A 276 6.57 -22.08 -6.59
N PHE A 277 6.74 -20.89 -6.01
CA PHE A 277 7.25 -20.75 -4.64
C PHE A 277 6.39 -21.49 -3.62
N LEU A 278 5.07 -21.38 -3.73
CA LEU A 278 4.10 -22.07 -2.88
C LEU A 278 4.19 -23.59 -3.01
N GLU A 279 4.32 -24.09 -4.24
CA GLU A 279 4.44 -25.52 -4.52
C GLU A 279 5.71 -26.12 -3.89
N ARG A 280 6.85 -25.43 -3.99
CA ARG A 280 8.11 -25.85 -3.37
C ARG A 280 7.99 -25.90 -1.83
N ARG A 281 7.37 -24.88 -1.21
CA ARG A 281 7.13 -24.88 0.26
C ARG A 281 6.24 -26.02 0.71
N GLY A 282 5.23 -26.37 -0.08
CA GLY A 282 4.32 -27.50 0.23
C GLY A 282 5.04 -28.86 0.21
N THR A 283 6.08 -29.03 -0.63
CA THR A 283 6.88 -30.27 -0.71
C THR A 283 7.96 -30.38 0.36
N GLU A 284 8.41 -29.25 0.93
CA GLU A 284 9.44 -29.21 1.99
C GLU A 284 8.88 -29.38 3.40
N SER A 285 7.56 -29.32 3.60
CA SER A 285 6.94 -29.65 4.88
C SER A 285 7.03 -31.16 5.13
N PRO A 286 7.76 -31.65 6.15
CA PRO A 286 7.89 -33.09 6.38
C PRO A 286 6.51 -33.66 6.69
N SER A 287 6.09 -34.64 5.90
CA SER A 287 4.99 -35.54 6.21
C SER A 287 5.22 -36.06 7.64
N GLY A 288 4.30 -35.72 8.55
CA GLY A 288 4.36 -36.13 9.95
C GLY A 288 4.68 -37.62 10.03
N SER A 289 5.70 -37.93 10.79
CA SER A 289 6.07 -39.28 11.16
C SER A 289 4.87 -39.97 11.81
N SER A 290 4.17 -40.78 11.02
CA SER A 290 3.40 -41.89 11.54
C SER A 290 4.39 -42.96 12.00
N SER A 291 4.82 -42.91 13.22
CA SER A 291 5.39 -44.10 13.92
C SER A 291 4.31 -44.69 14.77
N GLY A 292 3.63 -45.68 14.17
CA GLY A 292 3.02 -46.69 14.99
C GLY A 292 4.07 -47.54 15.68
N THR A 293 3.82 -47.87 16.84
CA THR A 293 3.81 -49.16 17.57
C THR A 293 3.67 -48.84 19.03
#